data_ca6ff3bf749bcf8a5068fdfde8407f4a
#
_entry.id   ca6ff3bf749bcf8a5068fdfde8407f4a
#
_cell.length_a   1.000
_cell.length_b   1.000
_cell.length_c   1.000
_cell.angle_alpha   90.00
_cell.angle_beta   90.00
_cell.angle_gamma   90.00
#
_symmetry.space_group_name_H-M   'P 1'
#
loop_
_entity.id
_entity.type
_entity.pdbx_description
1 polymer ?
#
loop_
_entity_poly.entity_id
_entity_poly.type
_entity_poly.pdbx_seq_one_letter_code
_entity_poly.pdbx_strand_id
1 'polypeptide(L)'
;MSKKTILLVINNLKVGGVQSSLLNLIKEIHDQYNLTLVSFCDFDADILPTDVKIFILHSPFRYLGMAQSELRYRPLQYVARFFWVGVTKLFGRSFAVKIMSLFQKKLGTYDCAISYIHEGPQKNFYGGCNEFVLKKIRAKKKVAWLHCDFELCGANSKASEKIYQQFDEIVACSEGTKRAFLRCMPQLEDKCVAIRNCNDYENIRMLAGDGIPYDKSEFNIVTVARLSKEKGIERAIEAVKRCVKKGYKLHYHIVGSGDQAVYLKKLTEDYGLENVITFYGNQSNPYPYMKNADLFLLPSYHEAAPMVFDEAACLGVPVLATATTSTDEMITASGFGFVCENSQDGIADGLMKVLKNPDSLVEIKKSLENCQFTNQDTINKVSEVINGLQL
;
A
#
# COMPACT_ATOMS: atom_id res chain seq x y z
N MET A 1 24.51 24.14 -7.93
CA MET A 1 23.33 24.09 -8.82
C MET A 1 22.08 24.29 -8.00
N SER A 2 21.05 24.98 -8.49
CA SER A 2 19.77 25.09 -7.74
C SER A 2 19.10 23.72 -7.69
N LYS A 3 18.51 23.36 -6.52
CA LYS A 3 17.73 22.11 -6.38
C LYS A 3 16.59 22.06 -7.42
N LYS A 4 16.36 20.91 -8.04
CA LYS A 4 15.22 20.71 -8.96
C LYS A 4 13.89 20.86 -8.19
N THR A 5 12.89 21.36 -8.89
CA THR A 5 11.54 21.54 -8.37
C THR A 5 10.67 20.32 -8.72
N ILE A 6 10.19 19.60 -7.70
CA ILE A 6 9.40 18.38 -7.87
C ILE A 6 8.00 18.59 -7.32
N LEU A 7 7.00 18.23 -8.10
CA LEU A 7 5.61 18.20 -7.66
C LEU A 7 5.17 16.74 -7.46
N LEU A 8 4.64 16.45 -6.27
CA LEU A 8 3.99 15.18 -5.94
C LEU A 8 2.49 15.40 -5.82
N VAL A 9 1.68 14.55 -6.44
CA VAL A 9 0.20 14.67 -6.42
C VAL A 9 -0.42 13.40 -5.86
N ILE A 10 -1.24 13.56 -4.84
CA ILE A 10 -2.02 12.48 -4.24
C ILE A 10 -3.47 12.93 -4.00
N ASN A 11 -4.41 12.01 -4.04
CA ASN A 11 -5.82 12.35 -3.83
C ASN A 11 -6.19 12.53 -2.34
N ASN A 12 -5.52 11.86 -1.41
CA ASN A 12 -5.63 12.06 0.04
C ASN A 12 -4.42 11.45 0.77
N LEU A 13 -4.20 11.88 2.02
CA LEU A 13 -3.17 11.35 2.92
C LEU A 13 -3.76 10.61 4.13
N LYS A 14 -4.85 9.87 3.92
CA LYS A 14 -5.42 9.01 4.95
C LYS A 14 -4.52 7.80 5.19
N VAL A 15 -4.70 7.14 6.33
CA VAL A 15 -3.90 5.95 6.68
C VAL A 15 -4.01 4.87 5.61
N GLY A 16 -2.87 4.44 5.08
CA GLY A 16 -2.76 3.40 4.05
C GLY A 16 -1.35 3.27 3.51
N GLY A 17 -1.00 2.11 2.94
CA GLY A 17 0.35 1.82 2.47
C GLY A 17 0.88 2.81 1.42
N VAL A 18 0.04 3.25 0.48
CA VAL A 18 0.43 4.24 -0.55
C VAL A 18 0.79 5.60 0.10
N GLN A 19 -0.02 6.03 1.07
CA GLN A 19 0.19 7.27 1.79
C GLN A 19 1.46 7.21 2.64
N SER A 20 1.66 6.12 3.38
CA SER A 20 2.88 5.91 4.16
C SER A 20 4.12 5.87 3.26
N SER A 21 4.06 5.17 2.13
CA SER A 21 5.16 5.14 1.16
C SER A 21 5.50 6.52 0.61
N LEU A 22 4.49 7.37 0.31
CA LEU A 22 4.72 8.75 -0.13
C LEU A 22 5.38 9.60 0.95
N LEU A 23 4.88 9.52 2.20
CA LEU A 23 5.44 10.28 3.32
C LEU A 23 6.88 9.88 3.60
N ASN A 24 7.19 8.58 3.56
CA ASN A 24 8.54 8.07 3.71
C ASN A 24 9.44 8.54 2.56
N LEU A 25 8.96 8.49 1.31
CA LEU A 25 9.72 9.01 0.18
C LEU A 25 10.01 10.51 0.32
N ILE A 26 9.02 11.31 0.71
CA ILE A 26 9.21 12.76 0.96
C ILE A 26 10.28 12.98 2.03
N LYS A 27 10.24 12.22 3.12
CA LYS A 27 11.24 12.30 4.22
C LYS A 27 12.65 12.01 3.72
N GLU A 28 12.81 11.10 2.78
CA GLU A 28 14.12 10.69 2.24
C GLU A 28 14.70 11.68 1.22
N ILE A 29 13.88 12.48 0.54
CA ILE A 29 14.36 13.29 -0.60
C ILE A 29 14.16 14.81 -0.42
N HIS A 30 13.51 15.28 0.66
CA HIS A 30 13.16 16.71 0.79
C HIS A 30 14.38 17.63 0.88
N ASP A 31 15.49 17.15 1.41
CA ASP A 31 16.75 17.92 1.49
C ASP A 31 17.50 17.98 0.16
N GLN A 32 17.21 17.08 -0.79
CA GLN A 32 17.83 17.02 -2.12
C GLN A 32 17.07 17.85 -3.15
N TYR A 33 15.76 18.00 -3.01
CA TYR A 33 14.85 18.63 -3.98
C TYR A 33 13.97 19.70 -3.36
N ASN A 34 13.52 20.68 -4.15
CA ASN A 34 12.47 21.60 -3.75
C ASN A 34 11.10 20.92 -3.96
N LEU A 35 10.54 20.34 -2.91
CA LEU A 35 9.32 19.55 -2.99
C LEU A 35 8.06 20.42 -2.87
N THR A 36 7.06 20.07 -3.64
CA THR A 36 5.70 20.58 -3.53
C THR A 36 4.73 19.41 -3.51
N LEU A 37 3.91 19.30 -2.48
CA LEU A 37 2.86 18.28 -2.38
C LEU A 37 1.51 18.90 -2.69
N VAL A 38 0.78 18.32 -3.62
CA VAL A 38 -0.63 18.63 -3.89
C VAL A 38 -1.50 17.49 -3.36
N SER A 39 -2.37 17.80 -2.41
CA SER A 39 -3.42 16.89 -1.96
C SER A 39 -4.79 17.38 -2.40
N PHE A 40 -5.68 16.48 -2.80
CA PHE A 40 -7.05 16.84 -3.13
C PHE A 40 -7.90 17.07 -1.87
N CYS A 41 -7.50 16.51 -0.74
CA CYS A 41 -8.19 16.63 0.55
C CYS A 41 -7.30 17.25 1.61
N ASP A 42 -7.94 17.83 2.61
CA ASP A 42 -7.28 18.32 3.80
C ASP A 42 -6.58 17.16 4.56
N PHE A 43 -5.45 17.44 5.17
CA PHE A 43 -4.68 16.53 6.01
C PHE A 43 -3.89 17.33 7.05
N ASP A 44 -3.37 16.65 8.06
CA ASP A 44 -2.50 17.25 9.05
C ASP A 44 -1.11 17.56 8.44
N ALA A 45 -0.75 18.82 8.35
CA ALA A 45 0.49 19.26 7.72
C ALA A 45 1.74 18.94 8.56
N ASP A 46 1.59 18.74 9.88
CA ASP A 46 2.70 18.50 10.82
C ASP A 46 3.39 17.14 10.56
N ILE A 47 2.78 16.28 9.75
CA ILE A 47 3.38 15.00 9.32
C ILE A 47 4.47 15.15 8.25
N LEU A 48 4.66 16.36 7.71
CA LEU A 48 5.63 16.65 6.64
C LEU A 48 6.82 17.49 7.14
N PRO A 49 8.00 17.36 6.52
CA PRO A 49 9.11 18.30 6.71
C PRO A 49 8.68 19.73 6.39
N THR A 50 9.16 20.69 7.18
CA THR A 50 8.72 22.10 7.13
C THR A 50 9.09 22.85 5.86
N ASP A 51 10.05 22.35 5.09
CA ASP A 51 10.50 22.90 3.80
C ASP A 51 9.66 22.43 2.60
N VAL A 52 8.75 21.45 2.79
CA VAL A 52 7.86 20.97 1.75
C VAL A 52 6.69 21.93 1.55
N LYS A 53 6.52 22.45 0.35
CA LYS A 53 5.38 23.31 0.01
C LYS A 53 4.11 22.48 -0.13
N ILE A 54 2.99 22.95 0.45
CA ILE A 54 1.71 22.23 0.45
C ILE A 54 0.66 23.03 -0.32
N PHE A 55 -0.05 22.35 -1.21
CA PHE A 55 -1.25 22.85 -1.87
C PHE A 55 -2.43 21.89 -1.66
N ILE A 56 -3.45 22.35 -0.96
CA ILE A 56 -4.72 21.62 -0.79
C ILE A 56 -5.72 22.14 -1.81
N LEU A 57 -6.35 21.24 -2.57
CA LEU A 57 -7.31 21.64 -3.59
C LEU A 57 -8.69 21.91 -3.00
N HIS A 58 -9.24 23.09 -3.29
CA HIS A 58 -10.62 23.46 -2.94
C HIS A 58 -11.61 23.29 -4.11
N SER A 59 -11.12 22.89 -5.29
CA SER A 59 -11.90 22.62 -6.50
C SER A 59 -12.67 21.29 -6.40
N PRO A 60 -13.57 20.97 -7.35
CA PRO A 60 -14.29 19.70 -7.37
C PRO A 60 -13.40 18.43 -7.31
N PHE A 61 -12.12 18.52 -7.65
CA PHE A 61 -11.17 17.42 -7.49
C PHE A 61 -11.11 16.84 -6.07
N ARG A 62 -11.38 17.67 -5.04
CA ARG A 62 -11.41 17.20 -3.65
C ARG A 62 -12.34 16.01 -3.42
N TYR A 63 -13.45 15.93 -4.18
CA TYR A 63 -14.41 14.84 -4.04
C TYR A 63 -13.86 13.48 -4.50
N LEU A 64 -12.81 13.44 -5.34
CA LEU A 64 -12.13 12.21 -5.76
C LEU A 64 -11.31 11.56 -4.64
N GLY A 65 -10.91 12.32 -3.62
CA GLY A 65 -10.17 11.81 -2.47
C GLY A 65 -11.03 11.52 -1.23
N MET A 66 -12.34 11.85 -1.26
CA MET A 66 -13.26 11.71 -0.11
C MET A 66 -14.10 10.45 -0.22
N ALA A 67 -14.37 9.79 0.90
CA ALA A 67 -15.42 8.77 0.98
C ALA A 67 -16.78 9.41 1.19
N GLN A 68 -17.87 8.75 0.72
CA GLN A 68 -19.25 9.27 0.90
C GLN A 68 -19.63 9.37 2.39
N SER A 69 -19.18 8.43 3.20
CA SER A 69 -19.43 8.38 4.64
C SER A 69 -18.89 9.61 5.40
N GLU A 70 -17.78 10.18 4.94
CA GLU A 70 -17.15 11.36 5.57
C GLU A 70 -17.97 12.64 5.39
N LEU A 71 -18.84 12.65 4.39
CA LEU A 71 -19.67 13.80 4.06
C LEU A 71 -21.07 13.74 4.69
N ARG A 72 -21.35 12.72 5.53
CA ARG A 72 -22.68 12.50 6.13
C ARG A 72 -23.24 13.73 6.85
N TYR A 73 -22.38 14.51 7.48
CA TYR A 73 -22.76 15.71 8.23
C TYR A 73 -22.54 17.02 7.44
N ARG A 74 -22.26 16.93 6.12
CA ARG A 74 -22.03 18.06 5.22
C ARG A 74 -22.94 17.96 3.99
N PRO A 75 -24.25 18.27 4.12
CA PRO A 75 -25.25 17.92 3.11
C PRO A 75 -24.97 18.47 1.72
N LEU A 76 -24.51 19.71 1.59
CA LEU A 76 -24.18 20.31 0.29
C LEU A 76 -23.01 19.56 -0.40
N GLN A 77 -21.98 19.21 0.35
CA GLN A 77 -20.83 18.46 -0.20
C GLN A 77 -21.21 17.01 -0.50
N TYR A 78 -22.11 16.43 0.31
CA TYR A 78 -22.65 15.09 0.08
C TYR A 78 -23.39 15.04 -1.27
N VAL A 79 -24.29 16.00 -1.52
CA VAL A 79 -25.04 16.10 -2.78
C VAL A 79 -24.10 16.39 -3.96
N ALA A 80 -23.16 17.32 -3.80
CA ALA A 80 -22.17 17.61 -4.84
C ALA A 80 -21.34 16.38 -5.22
N ARG A 81 -20.84 15.60 -4.22
CA ARG A 81 -20.12 14.36 -4.50
C ARG A 81 -21.01 13.31 -5.15
N PHE A 82 -22.25 13.15 -4.67
CA PHE A 82 -23.22 12.22 -5.25
C PHE A 82 -23.48 12.51 -6.73
N PHE A 83 -23.63 13.80 -7.09
CA PHE A 83 -23.72 14.24 -8.48
C PHE A 83 -22.54 13.77 -9.31
N TRP A 84 -21.29 14.00 -8.85
CA TRP A 84 -20.08 13.58 -9.57
C TRP A 84 -19.94 12.07 -9.66
N VAL A 85 -20.36 11.33 -8.65
CA VAL A 85 -20.46 9.84 -8.70
C VAL A 85 -21.44 9.43 -9.80
N GLY A 86 -22.59 10.07 -9.91
CA GLY A 86 -23.58 9.82 -10.98
C GLY A 86 -23.01 10.08 -12.36
N VAL A 87 -22.37 11.23 -12.56
CA VAL A 87 -21.69 11.58 -13.83
C VAL A 87 -20.62 10.53 -14.18
N THR A 88 -19.83 10.08 -13.18
CA THR A 88 -18.81 9.06 -13.41
C THR A 88 -19.40 7.71 -13.79
N LYS A 89 -20.48 7.29 -13.15
CA LYS A 89 -21.15 6.01 -13.48
C LYS A 89 -21.72 6.01 -14.90
N LEU A 90 -22.24 7.14 -15.35
CA LEU A 90 -22.87 7.28 -16.68
C LEU A 90 -21.83 7.47 -17.78
N PHE A 91 -20.86 8.36 -17.61
CA PHE A 91 -19.96 8.82 -18.67
C PHE A 91 -18.48 8.43 -18.45
N GLY A 92 -18.17 7.80 -17.33
CA GLY A 92 -16.80 7.46 -16.93
C GLY A 92 -16.08 8.59 -16.18
N ARG A 93 -15.05 8.20 -15.40
CA ARG A 93 -14.25 9.13 -14.58
C ARG A 93 -13.52 10.17 -15.43
N SER A 94 -12.92 9.77 -16.54
CA SER A 94 -12.17 10.69 -17.41
C SER A 94 -13.03 11.84 -17.94
N PHE A 95 -14.33 11.58 -18.18
CA PHE A 95 -15.29 12.64 -18.55
C PHE A 95 -15.56 13.57 -17.37
N ALA A 96 -15.85 13.02 -16.19
CA ALA A 96 -16.07 13.80 -14.98
C ALA A 96 -14.85 14.70 -14.67
N VAL A 97 -13.65 14.15 -14.70
CA VAL A 97 -12.39 14.88 -14.46
C VAL A 97 -12.14 15.95 -15.53
N LYS A 98 -12.51 15.71 -16.79
CA LYS A 98 -12.43 16.74 -17.86
C LYS A 98 -13.27 17.96 -17.48
N ILE A 99 -14.51 17.79 -16.99
CA ILE A 99 -15.36 18.89 -16.56
C ILE A 99 -14.81 19.53 -15.29
N MET A 100 -14.44 18.74 -14.26
CA MET A 100 -13.83 19.25 -13.03
C MET A 100 -12.62 20.13 -13.30
N SER A 101 -11.84 19.76 -14.33
CA SER A 101 -10.65 20.50 -14.70
C SER A 101 -10.92 21.93 -15.18
N LEU A 102 -12.14 22.24 -15.62
CA LEU A 102 -12.52 23.63 -15.99
C LEU A 102 -12.55 24.56 -14.76
N PHE A 103 -12.82 24.02 -13.60
CA PHE A 103 -12.90 24.76 -12.32
C PHE A 103 -11.55 24.83 -11.58
N GLN A 104 -10.48 24.28 -12.16
CA GLN A 104 -9.15 24.25 -11.54
C GLN A 104 -8.16 25.05 -12.40
N LYS A 105 -7.50 26.04 -11.80
CA LYS A 105 -6.39 26.77 -12.44
C LYS A 105 -5.16 25.87 -12.59
N LYS A 106 -4.32 26.16 -13.57
CA LYS A 106 -3.01 25.51 -13.69
C LYS A 106 -2.14 25.90 -12.49
N LEU A 107 -1.39 24.93 -11.98
CA LEU A 107 -0.43 25.13 -10.90
C LEU A 107 0.99 25.12 -11.47
N GLY A 108 1.70 26.21 -11.31
CA GLY A 108 3.14 26.35 -11.51
C GLY A 108 3.80 25.64 -12.70
N THR A 109 5.13 25.66 -12.69
CA THR A 109 6.01 24.92 -13.61
C THR A 109 7.07 24.21 -12.78
N TYR A 110 7.33 22.94 -13.08
CA TYR A 110 8.21 22.06 -12.30
C TYR A 110 9.19 21.33 -13.21
N ASP A 111 10.31 20.89 -12.67
CA ASP A 111 11.24 20.03 -13.39
C ASP A 111 10.65 18.61 -13.55
N CYS A 112 10.01 18.09 -12.50
CA CYS A 112 9.29 16.81 -12.55
C CYS A 112 7.94 16.91 -11.83
N ALA A 113 6.92 16.25 -12.36
CA ALA A 113 5.61 16.11 -11.72
C ALA A 113 5.21 14.64 -11.64
N ILE A 114 4.95 14.16 -10.42
CA ILE A 114 4.68 12.75 -10.11
C ILE A 114 3.24 12.60 -9.65
N SER A 115 2.46 11.79 -10.35
CA SER A 115 1.16 11.31 -9.88
C SER A 115 1.39 10.07 -9.02
N TYR A 116 1.24 10.19 -7.71
CA TYR A 116 1.58 9.14 -6.75
C TYR A 116 0.42 8.19 -6.42
N ILE A 117 -0.56 8.07 -7.29
CA ILE A 117 -1.64 7.09 -7.16
C ILE A 117 -2.09 6.60 -8.54
N HIS A 118 -2.29 5.30 -8.63
CA HIS A 118 -2.73 4.64 -9.85
C HIS A 118 -4.18 4.99 -10.23
N GLU A 119 -4.52 4.71 -11.49
CA GLU A 119 -5.89 4.77 -11.96
C GLU A 119 -6.67 3.53 -11.53
N GLY A 120 -7.93 3.72 -11.15
CA GLY A 120 -8.88 2.63 -10.94
C GLY A 120 -9.83 2.46 -12.13
N PRO A 121 -10.83 1.55 -12.02
CA PRO A 121 -11.86 1.38 -13.03
C PRO A 121 -12.55 2.70 -13.40
N GLN A 122 -12.87 2.89 -14.69
CA GLN A 122 -13.46 4.15 -15.18
C GLN A 122 -14.82 4.51 -14.54
N LYS A 123 -15.55 3.53 -14.03
CA LYS A 123 -16.82 3.74 -13.31
C LYS A 123 -16.66 4.04 -11.82
N ASN A 124 -15.44 4.00 -11.30
CA ASN A 124 -15.14 4.32 -9.92
C ASN A 124 -14.76 5.80 -9.78
N PHE A 125 -15.46 6.49 -8.89
CA PHE A 125 -15.19 7.89 -8.58
C PHE A 125 -14.10 7.98 -7.49
N TYR A 126 -12.84 7.73 -7.91
CA TYR A 126 -11.65 7.74 -7.07
C TYR A 126 -10.40 7.97 -7.93
N GLY A 127 -9.32 8.52 -7.36
CA GLY A 127 -8.06 8.76 -8.06
C GLY A 127 -8.05 10.12 -8.77
N GLY A 128 -7.83 10.13 -10.09
CA GLY A 128 -7.82 11.35 -10.93
C GLY A 128 -6.52 12.15 -10.85
N CYS A 129 -5.49 11.67 -10.15
CA CYS A 129 -4.20 12.35 -10.05
C CYS A 129 -3.45 12.36 -11.38
N ASN A 130 -3.55 11.28 -12.16
CA ASN A 130 -2.95 11.20 -13.48
C ASN A 130 -3.49 12.30 -14.41
N GLU A 131 -4.80 12.39 -14.53
CA GLU A 131 -5.42 13.43 -15.38
C GLU A 131 -5.15 14.83 -14.83
N PHE A 132 -5.06 15.01 -13.50
CA PHE A 132 -4.69 16.29 -12.90
C PHE A 132 -3.26 16.69 -13.30
N VAL A 133 -2.28 15.81 -13.16
CA VAL A 133 -0.90 16.05 -13.57
C VAL A 133 -0.81 16.37 -15.07
N LEU A 134 -1.52 15.61 -15.91
CA LEU A 134 -1.49 15.82 -17.35
C LEU A 134 -2.11 17.16 -17.78
N LYS A 135 -3.23 17.57 -17.14
CA LYS A 135 -4.03 18.72 -17.58
C LYS A 135 -3.69 20.03 -16.86
N LYS A 136 -3.24 19.95 -15.60
CA LYS A 136 -3.13 21.13 -14.72
C LYS A 136 -1.71 21.49 -14.33
N ILE A 137 -0.75 20.60 -14.58
CA ILE A 137 0.65 20.83 -14.24
C ILE A 137 1.49 21.02 -15.51
N ARG A 138 2.37 22.02 -15.49
CA ARG A 138 3.46 22.16 -16.47
C ARG A 138 4.70 21.55 -15.85
N ALA A 139 5.31 20.55 -16.49
CA ALA A 139 6.54 19.96 -16.05
C ALA A 139 7.38 19.52 -17.24
N LYS A 140 8.71 19.50 -17.08
CA LYS A 140 9.63 18.97 -18.09
C LYS A 140 9.50 17.47 -18.22
N LYS A 141 9.25 16.77 -17.08
CA LYS A 141 9.01 15.33 -17.00
C LYS A 141 7.74 15.05 -16.18
N LYS A 142 6.92 14.12 -16.66
CA LYS A 142 5.71 13.66 -15.95
C LYS A 142 5.80 12.18 -15.70
N VAL A 143 5.60 11.77 -14.46
CA VAL A 143 5.73 10.39 -13.99
C VAL A 143 4.40 9.92 -13.39
N ALA A 144 3.96 8.71 -13.75
CA ALA A 144 2.83 8.04 -13.10
C ALA A 144 3.33 6.92 -12.20
N TRP A 145 2.79 6.81 -10.97
CA TRP A 145 3.18 5.76 -10.04
C TRP A 145 2.04 4.76 -9.82
N LEU A 146 2.35 3.46 -9.92
CA LEU A 146 1.42 2.34 -9.81
C LEU A 146 1.59 1.65 -8.45
N HIS A 147 0.50 1.60 -7.68
CA HIS A 147 0.44 0.93 -6.38
C HIS A 147 -0.63 -0.16 -6.34
N CYS A 148 -0.96 -0.76 -7.46
CA CYS A 148 -1.93 -1.86 -7.54
C CYS A 148 -1.48 -2.93 -8.52
N ASP A 149 -2.01 -4.13 -8.36
CA ASP A 149 -2.06 -5.08 -9.45
C ASP A 149 -3.00 -4.54 -10.52
N PHE A 150 -2.44 -4.05 -11.62
CA PHE A 150 -3.18 -3.34 -12.66
C PHE A 150 -4.18 -4.24 -13.40
N GLU A 151 -3.86 -5.52 -13.49
CA GLU A 151 -4.72 -6.53 -14.11
C GLU A 151 -5.95 -6.81 -13.24
N LEU A 152 -5.73 -7.01 -11.92
CA LEU A 152 -6.78 -7.39 -10.99
C LEU A 152 -7.63 -6.21 -10.50
N CYS A 153 -7.08 -4.99 -10.45
CA CYS A 153 -7.83 -3.82 -9.98
C CYS A 153 -8.88 -3.30 -10.98
N GLY A 154 -8.99 -3.89 -12.17
CA GLY A 154 -9.96 -3.51 -13.20
C GLY A 154 -9.69 -2.16 -13.85
N ALA A 155 -8.45 -1.66 -13.76
CA ALA A 155 -8.04 -0.40 -14.37
C ALA A 155 -7.70 -0.53 -15.86
N ASN A 156 -7.58 -1.74 -16.39
CA ASN A 156 -7.26 -1.99 -17.79
C ASN A 156 -8.41 -1.54 -18.70
N SER A 157 -8.22 -0.43 -19.40
CA SER A 157 -9.18 0.14 -20.34
C SER A 157 -8.48 1.02 -21.40
N LYS A 158 -9.12 1.19 -22.56
CA LYS A 158 -8.63 2.13 -23.60
C LYS A 158 -8.46 3.56 -23.09
N ALA A 159 -9.26 3.96 -22.09
CA ALA A 159 -9.12 5.30 -21.47
C ALA A 159 -7.86 5.37 -20.61
N SER A 160 -7.57 4.34 -19.82
CA SER A 160 -6.35 4.27 -19.02
C SER A 160 -5.12 4.19 -19.91
N GLU A 161 -5.15 3.43 -20.99
CA GLU A 161 -4.06 3.35 -21.97
C GLU A 161 -3.71 4.74 -22.52
N LYS A 162 -4.71 5.51 -22.98
CA LYS A 162 -4.51 6.87 -23.47
C LYS A 162 -3.95 7.84 -22.41
N ILE A 163 -4.23 7.57 -21.12
CA ILE A 163 -3.68 8.37 -20.02
C ILE A 163 -2.20 8.02 -19.82
N TYR A 164 -1.86 6.73 -19.65
CA TYR A 164 -0.49 6.30 -19.37
C TYR A 164 0.48 6.58 -20.54
N GLN A 165 0.02 6.51 -21.79
CA GLN A 165 0.84 6.87 -22.98
C GLN A 165 1.36 8.30 -22.93
N GLN A 166 0.70 9.24 -22.24
CA GLN A 166 1.08 10.64 -22.15
C GLN A 166 2.13 10.93 -21.06
N PHE A 167 2.46 9.95 -20.23
CA PHE A 167 3.54 10.08 -19.25
C PHE A 167 4.89 9.77 -19.91
N ASP A 168 5.92 10.45 -19.43
CA ASP A 168 7.30 10.22 -19.87
C ASP A 168 7.84 8.94 -19.26
N GLU A 169 7.40 8.63 -18.02
CA GLU A 169 7.79 7.42 -17.30
C GLU A 169 6.67 6.90 -16.37
N ILE A 170 6.67 5.59 -16.16
CA ILE A 170 5.72 4.89 -15.30
C ILE A 170 6.54 4.10 -14.28
N VAL A 171 6.31 4.35 -13.00
CA VAL A 171 6.95 3.63 -11.90
C VAL A 171 5.96 2.63 -11.33
N ALA A 172 6.34 1.36 -11.30
CA ALA A 172 5.61 0.30 -10.59
C ALA A 172 6.29 0.03 -9.24
N CYS A 173 5.52 -0.19 -8.17
CA CYS A 173 6.06 -0.36 -6.82
C CYS A 173 6.79 -1.71 -6.59
N SER A 174 6.89 -2.55 -7.62
CA SER A 174 7.59 -3.84 -7.61
C SER A 174 7.76 -4.39 -9.02
N GLU A 175 8.66 -5.34 -9.22
CA GLU A 175 8.79 -6.04 -10.50
C GLU A 175 7.51 -6.84 -10.84
N GLY A 176 6.85 -7.44 -9.84
CA GLY A 176 5.56 -8.10 -10.03
C GLY A 176 4.50 -7.15 -10.54
N THR A 177 4.39 -5.95 -9.95
CA THR A 177 3.46 -4.90 -10.40
C THR A 177 3.79 -4.41 -11.81
N LYS A 178 5.09 -4.25 -12.13
CA LYS A 178 5.55 -3.92 -13.50
C LYS A 178 5.09 -4.99 -14.49
N ARG A 179 5.36 -6.27 -14.21
CA ARG A 179 4.91 -7.38 -15.07
C ARG A 179 3.40 -7.41 -15.26
N ALA A 180 2.61 -7.22 -14.18
CA ALA A 180 1.15 -7.17 -14.26
C ALA A 180 0.65 -6.01 -15.12
N PHE A 181 1.28 -4.84 -15.00
CA PHE A 181 0.98 -3.68 -15.84
C PHE A 181 1.30 -3.93 -17.31
N LEU A 182 2.49 -4.48 -17.61
CA LEU A 182 2.95 -4.73 -18.98
C LEU A 182 2.18 -5.86 -19.69
N ARG A 183 1.61 -6.82 -18.95
CA ARG A 183 0.64 -7.77 -19.57
C ARG A 183 -0.60 -7.05 -20.13
N CYS A 184 -1.00 -5.95 -19.52
CA CYS A 184 -2.13 -5.14 -19.98
C CYS A 184 -1.72 -4.09 -21.04
N MET A 185 -0.49 -3.57 -20.94
CA MET A 185 0.02 -2.44 -21.74
C MET A 185 1.45 -2.68 -22.23
N PRO A 186 1.70 -3.72 -23.05
CA PRO A 186 3.06 -4.12 -23.45
C PRO A 186 3.80 -3.02 -24.25
N GLN A 187 3.06 -2.15 -24.94
CA GLN A 187 3.63 -1.01 -25.69
C GLN A 187 4.26 0.09 -24.80
N LEU A 188 4.18 -0.03 -23.47
CA LEU A 188 4.76 0.93 -22.52
C LEU A 188 5.99 0.36 -21.79
N GLU A 189 6.57 -0.74 -22.28
CA GLU A 189 7.70 -1.41 -21.65
C GLU A 189 8.91 -0.48 -21.49
N ASP A 190 9.28 0.27 -22.54
CA ASP A 190 10.41 1.21 -22.53
C ASP A 190 10.25 2.38 -21.56
N LYS A 191 9.03 2.59 -21.04
CA LYS A 191 8.70 3.67 -20.08
C LYS A 191 8.43 3.16 -18.68
N CYS A 192 8.43 1.85 -18.45
CA CYS A 192 8.01 1.27 -17.17
C CYS A 192 9.20 0.71 -16.40
N VAL A 193 9.41 1.27 -15.21
CA VAL A 193 10.46 0.85 -14.28
C VAL A 193 9.88 0.38 -12.95
N ALA A 194 10.59 -0.50 -12.24
CA ALA A 194 10.18 -0.94 -10.91
C ALA A 194 11.02 -0.27 -9.83
N ILE A 195 10.34 0.40 -8.89
CA ILE A 195 10.95 1.06 -7.73
C ILE A 195 10.17 0.69 -6.48
N ARG A 196 10.83 0.07 -5.50
CA ARG A 196 10.20 -0.35 -4.23
C ARG A 196 9.71 0.85 -3.43
N ASN A 197 8.73 0.62 -2.55
CA ASN A 197 8.24 1.61 -1.60
C ASN A 197 9.32 1.94 -0.55
N CYS A 198 9.38 3.20 -0.10
CA CYS A 198 10.20 3.59 1.05
C CYS A 198 9.52 3.21 2.36
N ASN A 199 10.31 2.73 3.32
CA ASN A 199 9.89 2.48 4.70
C ASN A 199 10.70 3.35 5.67
N ASP A 200 10.13 3.69 6.81
CA ASP A 200 10.83 4.41 7.90
C ASP A 200 11.37 3.38 8.91
N TYR A 201 12.41 2.65 8.50
CA TYR A 201 12.98 1.53 9.26
C TYR A 201 13.44 1.91 10.67
N GLU A 202 13.99 3.10 10.86
CA GLU A 202 14.41 3.60 12.17
C GLU A 202 13.21 3.81 13.09
N ASN A 203 12.19 4.48 12.59
CA ASN A 203 10.97 4.74 13.33
C ASN A 203 10.20 3.45 13.64
N ILE A 204 10.17 2.47 12.71
CA ILE A 204 9.59 1.14 12.94
C ILE A 204 10.24 0.48 14.16
N ARG A 205 11.57 0.43 14.20
CA ARG A 205 12.32 -0.16 15.33
C ARG A 205 12.10 0.61 16.64
N MET A 206 12.15 1.94 16.57
CA MET A 206 11.93 2.80 17.74
C MET A 206 10.52 2.61 18.33
N LEU A 207 9.50 2.61 17.48
CA LEU A 207 8.10 2.46 17.90
C LEU A 207 7.75 1.05 18.36
N ALA A 208 8.48 0.03 17.90
CA ALA A 208 8.30 -1.34 18.37
C ALA A 208 8.75 -1.52 19.81
N GLY A 209 9.78 -0.77 20.24
CA GLY A 209 10.37 -0.91 21.59
C GLY A 209 10.72 -2.36 21.91
N ASP A 210 10.39 -2.79 23.11
CA ASP A 210 10.58 -4.19 23.56
C ASP A 210 9.45 -5.13 23.05
N GLY A 211 8.41 -4.59 22.45
CA GLY A 211 7.24 -5.33 21.99
C GLY A 211 6.29 -5.75 23.12
N ILE A 212 5.17 -6.35 22.72
CA ILE A 212 4.22 -6.91 23.69
C ILE A 212 4.73 -8.29 24.13
N PRO A 213 4.74 -8.60 25.45
CA PRO A 213 5.07 -9.93 25.93
C PRO A 213 3.96 -10.92 25.56
N TYR A 214 4.29 -11.89 24.73
CA TYR A 214 3.43 -13.03 24.41
C TYR A 214 3.79 -14.25 25.26
N ASP A 215 2.84 -15.17 25.42
CA ASP A 215 3.11 -16.45 26.05
C ASP A 215 4.04 -17.28 25.17
N LYS A 216 5.27 -17.50 25.64
CA LYS A 216 6.30 -18.27 24.94
C LYS A 216 6.05 -19.79 24.92
N SER A 217 5.04 -20.27 25.67
CA SER A 217 4.61 -21.68 25.61
C SER A 217 3.73 -21.97 24.38
N GLU A 218 3.31 -20.93 23.67
CA GLU A 218 2.52 -20.98 22.45
C GLU A 218 3.29 -20.40 21.27
N PHE A 219 2.96 -20.86 20.08
CA PHE A 219 3.49 -20.29 18.83
C PHE A 219 2.66 -19.05 18.46
N ASN A 220 3.25 -17.86 18.50
CA ASN A 220 2.57 -16.59 18.33
C ASN A 220 2.59 -16.13 16.88
N ILE A 221 1.42 -16.06 16.27
CA ILE A 221 1.21 -15.58 14.89
C ILE A 221 0.57 -14.20 14.96
N VAL A 222 1.05 -13.25 14.15
CA VAL A 222 0.46 -11.93 14.05
C VAL A 222 0.06 -11.58 12.62
N THR A 223 -1.09 -10.90 12.49
CA THR A 223 -1.48 -10.18 11.26
C THR A 223 -1.76 -8.73 11.60
N VAL A 224 -1.17 -7.82 10.85
CA VAL A 224 -1.47 -6.38 10.89
C VAL A 224 -2.04 -5.98 9.54
N ALA A 225 -3.34 -5.73 9.48
CA ALA A 225 -4.02 -5.41 8.23
C ALA A 225 -5.36 -4.72 8.47
N ARG A 226 -5.86 -4.02 7.44
CA ARG A 226 -7.26 -3.63 7.40
C ARG A 226 -8.14 -4.89 7.33
N LEU A 227 -9.17 -4.97 8.17
CA LEU A 227 -10.09 -6.11 8.17
C LEU A 227 -11.14 -5.96 7.07
N SER A 228 -10.71 -6.16 5.83
CA SER A 228 -11.51 -6.10 4.61
C SER A 228 -11.40 -7.41 3.84
N LYS A 229 -12.36 -7.68 2.96
CA LYS A 229 -12.48 -8.97 2.28
C LYS A 229 -11.21 -9.37 1.52
N GLU A 230 -10.53 -8.40 0.88
CA GLU A 230 -9.31 -8.65 0.12
C GLU A 230 -8.14 -9.17 0.97
N LYS A 231 -8.17 -8.92 2.29
CA LYS A 231 -7.11 -9.39 3.22
C LYS A 231 -7.25 -10.85 3.64
N GLY A 232 -8.40 -11.48 3.37
CA GLY A 232 -8.59 -12.92 3.52
C GLY A 232 -8.41 -13.48 4.94
N ILE A 233 -8.66 -12.66 5.99
CA ILE A 233 -8.41 -13.05 7.39
C ILE A 233 -9.23 -14.28 7.79
N GLU A 234 -10.41 -14.45 7.20
CA GLU A 234 -11.27 -15.64 7.41
C GLU A 234 -10.54 -16.93 7.02
N ARG A 235 -9.67 -16.89 6.01
CA ARG A 235 -8.87 -18.05 5.59
C ARG A 235 -7.79 -18.40 6.61
N ALA A 236 -7.19 -17.38 7.24
CA ALA A 236 -6.23 -17.60 8.31
C ALA A 236 -6.90 -18.17 9.56
N ILE A 237 -8.11 -17.70 9.93
CA ILE A 237 -8.90 -18.25 11.04
C ILE A 237 -9.18 -19.75 10.81
N GLU A 238 -9.57 -20.13 9.60
CA GLU A 238 -9.78 -21.54 9.25
C GLU A 238 -8.48 -22.36 9.28
N ALA A 239 -7.35 -21.80 8.84
CA ALA A 239 -6.04 -22.46 8.93
C ALA A 239 -5.63 -22.68 10.40
N VAL A 240 -5.82 -21.69 11.26
CA VAL A 240 -5.60 -21.78 12.71
C VAL A 240 -6.46 -22.88 13.32
N LYS A 241 -7.75 -22.93 13.00
CA LYS A 241 -8.66 -24.00 13.45
C LYS A 241 -8.13 -25.40 13.11
N ARG A 242 -7.62 -25.57 11.87
CA ARG A 242 -7.06 -26.86 11.43
C ARG A 242 -5.79 -27.22 12.20
N CYS A 243 -4.93 -26.24 12.52
CA CYS A 243 -3.73 -26.46 13.31
C CYS A 243 -4.08 -26.84 14.76
N VAL A 244 -5.03 -26.14 15.40
CA VAL A 244 -5.52 -26.45 16.75
C VAL A 244 -6.12 -27.84 16.83
N LYS A 245 -6.93 -28.24 15.84
CA LYS A 245 -7.49 -29.60 15.74
C LYS A 245 -6.42 -30.70 15.61
N LYS A 246 -5.22 -30.36 15.10
CA LYS A 246 -4.06 -31.27 15.04
C LYS A 246 -3.19 -31.22 16.30
N GLY A 247 -3.58 -30.48 17.32
CA GLY A 247 -2.92 -30.43 18.64
C GLY A 247 -1.77 -29.42 18.71
N TYR A 248 -1.60 -28.52 17.73
CA TYR A 248 -0.61 -27.45 17.83
C TYR A 248 -1.06 -26.41 18.84
N LYS A 249 -0.16 -25.99 19.73
CA LYS A 249 -0.34 -24.88 20.65
C LYS A 249 0.08 -23.59 19.97
N LEU A 250 -0.85 -22.72 19.67
CA LEU A 250 -0.59 -21.45 18.99
C LEU A 250 -1.60 -20.40 19.42
N HIS A 251 -1.22 -19.12 19.27
CA HIS A 251 -2.09 -17.97 19.43
C HIS A 251 -2.03 -17.06 18.23
N TYR A 252 -3.18 -16.62 17.73
CA TYR A 252 -3.27 -15.74 16.57
C TYR A 252 -3.72 -14.33 16.95
N HIS A 253 -2.85 -13.36 16.75
CA HIS A 253 -3.02 -11.95 17.10
C HIS A 253 -3.43 -11.17 15.85
N ILE A 254 -4.61 -10.55 15.87
CA ILE A 254 -5.15 -9.78 14.74
C ILE A 254 -5.22 -8.31 15.13
N VAL A 255 -4.39 -7.48 14.47
CA VAL A 255 -4.30 -6.04 14.68
C VAL A 255 -4.88 -5.33 13.45
N GLY A 256 -5.89 -4.51 13.68
CA GLY A 256 -6.54 -3.73 12.64
C GLY A 256 -8.06 -3.63 12.82
N SER A 257 -8.68 -2.88 11.95
CA SER A 257 -10.14 -2.71 11.89
C SER A 257 -10.62 -2.70 10.44
N GLY A 258 -11.92 -2.85 10.24
CA GLY A 258 -12.54 -2.82 8.92
C GLY A 258 -13.95 -3.35 8.92
N ASP A 259 -14.57 -3.38 7.76
CA ASP A 259 -15.96 -3.80 7.55
C ASP A 259 -16.19 -5.28 7.85
N GLN A 260 -15.13 -6.11 7.80
CA GLN A 260 -15.20 -7.54 8.12
C GLN A 260 -15.05 -7.86 9.63
N ALA A 261 -14.76 -6.86 10.49
CA ALA A 261 -14.42 -7.11 11.90
C ALA A 261 -15.51 -7.89 12.65
N VAL A 262 -16.79 -7.53 12.48
CA VAL A 262 -17.92 -8.20 13.12
C VAL A 262 -18.07 -9.64 12.63
N TYR A 263 -17.96 -9.85 11.33
CA TYR A 263 -18.01 -11.18 10.72
C TYR A 263 -16.89 -12.10 11.22
N LEU A 264 -15.65 -11.59 11.26
CA LEU A 264 -14.48 -12.36 11.69
C LEU A 264 -14.53 -12.76 13.17
N LYS A 265 -15.01 -11.87 14.04
CA LYS A 265 -15.24 -12.20 15.47
C LYS A 265 -16.27 -13.30 15.62
N LYS A 266 -17.42 -13.17 14.93
CA LYS A 266 -18.44 -14.21 14.94
C LYS A 266 -17.93 -15.55 14.40
N LEU A 267 -17.13 -15.55 13.34
CA LEU A 267 -16.50 -16.75 12.79
C LEU A 267 -15.58 -17.42 13.82
N THR A 268 -14.84 -16.62 14.61
CA THR A 268 -13.99 -17.11 15.70
C THR A 268 -14.82 -17.79 16.78
N GLU A 269 -15.94 -17.19 17.20
CA GLU A 269 -16.90 -17.76 18.16
C GLU A 269 -17.53 -19.05 17.63
N ASP A 270 -18.03 -19.05 16.40
CA ASP A 270 -18.64 -20.22 15.75
C ASP A 270 -17.65 -21.41 15.65
N TYR A 271 -16.37 -21.15 15.70
CA TYR A 271 -15.30 -22.14 15.65
C TYR A 271 -14.77 -22.54 17.03
N GLY A 272 -15.18 -21.86 18.11
CA GLY A 272 -14.70 -22.09 19.49
C GLY A 272 -13.22 -21.73 19.66
N LEU A 273 -12.77 -20.65 19.03
CA LEU A 273 -11.38 -20.22 18.99
C LEU A 273 -11.11 -18.92 19.80
N GLU A 274 -12.03 -18.51 20.67
CA GLU A 274 -11.93 -17.25 21.42
C GLU A 274 -10.71 -17.19 22.35
N ASN A 275 -10.26 -18.36 22.81
CA ASN A 275 -9.06 -18.49 23.63
C ASN A 275 -7.76 -18.60 22.81
N VAL A 276 -7.86 -18.69 21.49
CA VAL A 276 -6.73 -18.87 20.55
C VAL A 276 -6.52 -17.65 19.66
N ILE A 277 -7.54 -16.82 19.48
CA ILE A 277 -7.51 -15.67 18.58
C ILE A 277 -7.86 -14.39 19.34
N THR A 278 -6.98 -13.40 19.30
CA THR A 278 -7.20 -12.09 19.91
C THR A 278 -7.29 -11.00 18.86
N PHE A 279 -8.36 -10.19 18.91
CA PHE A 279 -8.55 -9.00 18.09
C PHE A 279 -8.20 -7.74 18.88
N TYR A 280 -7.15 -7.03 18.49
CA TYR A 280 -6.70 -5.80 19.16
C TYR A 280 -7.38 -4.53 18.65
N GLY A 281 -8.16 -4.62 17.55
CA GLY A 281 -8.75 -3.46 16.91
C GLY A 281 -7.71 -2.60 16.19
N ASN A 282 -8.10 -1.38 15.87
CA ASN A 282 -7.19 -0.43 15.20
C ASN A 282 -6.17 0.11 16.20
N GLN A 283 -4.90 -0.07 15.91
CA GLN A 283 -3.79 0.46 16.68
C GLN A 283 -3.06 1.53 15.87
N SER A 284 -2.79 2.67 16.48
CA SER A 284 -2.00 3.75 15.85
C SER A 284 -0.52 3.35 15.70
N ASN A 285 -0.03 2.50 16.59
CA ASN A 285 1.29 1.88 16.54
C ASN A 285 1.15 0.35 16.59
N PRO A 286 1.23 -0.36 15.44
CA PRO A 286 1.11 -1.81 15.39
C PRO A 286 2.42 -2.56 15.69
N TYR A 287 3.56 -1.91 15.67
CA TYR A 287 4.88 -2.54 15.73
C TYR A 287 5.17 -3.31 17.01
N PRO A 288 4.73 -2.87 18.23
CA PRO A 288 4.88 -3.67 19.44
C PRO A 288 4.18 -5.04 19.38
N TYR A 289 3.08 -5.13 18.62
CA TYR A 289 2.36 -6.39 18.41
C TYR A 289 3.09 -7.31 17.42
N MET A 290 3.90 -6.75 16.50
CA MET A 290 4.67 -7.53 15.54
C MET A 290 5.96 -8.08 16.17
N LYS A 291 6.67 -7.25 16.95
CA LYS A 291 8.05 -7.46 17.40
C LYS A 291 8.34 -8.82 18.04
N ASN A 292 7.44 -9.33 18.85
CA ASN A 292 7.63 -10.56 19.63
C ASN A 292 6.84 -11.76 19.07
N ALA A 293 6.25 -11.62 17.88
CA ALA A 293 5.60 -12.74 17.22
C ALA A 293 6.65 -13.71 16.62
N ASP A 294 6.28 -14.97 16.55
CA ASP A 294 7.11 -16.00 15.89
C ASP A 294 6.96 -15.93 14.38
N LEU A 295 5.79 -15.52 13.89
CA LEU A 295 5.46 -15.49 12.49
C LEU A 295 4.49 -14.34 12.18
N PHE A 296 4.77 -13.57 11.14
CA PHE A 296 3.82 -12.66 10.54
C PHE A 296 3.05 -13.38 9.42
N LEU A 297 1.72 -13.39 9.48
CA LEU A 297 0.86 -14.05 8.48
C LEU A 297 0.05 -13.02 7.69
N LEU A 298 0.17 -13.03 6.35
CA LEU A 298 -0.69 -12.23 5.47
C LEU A 298 -1.43 -13.13 4.46
N PRO A 299 -2.70 -13.47 4.72
CA PRO A 299 -3.49 -14.40 3.91
C PRO A 299 -4.26 -13.71 2.78
N SER A 300 -3.75 -12.63 2.22
CA SER A 300 -4.47 -11.77 1.28
C SER A 300 -4.81 -12.47 -0.04
N TYR A 301 -5.98 -12.17 -0.60
CA TYR A 301 -6.34 -12.57 -1.96
C TYR A 301 -5.52 -11.83 -3.01
N HIS A 302 -5.25 -10.53 -2.75
CA HIS A 302 -4.56 -9.64 -3.69
C HIS A 302 -3.66 -8.68 -2.93
N GLU A 303 -2.42 -8.52 -3.39
CA GLU A 303 -1.47 -7.51 -2.94
C GLU A 303 -0.63 -7.06 -4.12
N ALA A 304 -0.28 -5.77 -4.14
CA ALA A 304 0.68 -5.24 -5.09
C ALA A 304 2.11 -5.33 -4.53
N ALA A 305 2.41 -4.52 -3.51
CA ALA A 305 3.67 -4.52 -2.78
C ALA A 305 3.41 -4.09 -1.33
N PRO A 306 2.99 -5.03 -0.45
CA PRO A 306 2.60 -4.70 0.91
C PRO A 306 3.82 -4.30 1.76
N MET A 307 3.81 -3.10 2.31
CA MET A 307 4.88 -2.56 3.16
C MET A 307 5.09 -3.38 4.43
N VAL A 308 4.04 -4.01 4.93
CA VAL A 308 4.09 -4.83 6.16
C VAL A 308 5.05 -6.01 6.09
N PHE A 309 5.47 -6.45 4.89
CA PHE A 309 6.51 -7.47 4.75
C PHE A 309 7.88 -6.95 5.17
N ASP A 310 8.26 -5.77 4.67
CA ASP A 310 9.50 -5.11 5.06
C ASP A 310 9.43 -4.66 6.53
N GLU A 311 8.26 -4.25 7.03
CA GLU A 311 8.03 -3.88 8.43
C GLU A 311 8.26 -5.09 9.36
N ALA A 312 7.67 -6.25 9.06
CA ALA A 312 7.86 -7.48 9.83
C ALA A 312 9.33 -7.95 9.78
N ALA A 313 9.91 -7.99 8.58
CA ALA A 313 11.30 -8.38 8.39
C ALA A 313 12.28 -7.47 9.14
N CYS A 314 12.05 -6.14 9.11
CA CYS A 314 12.85 -5.15 9.84
C CYS A 314 12.81 -5.35 11.36
N LEU A 315 11.74 -5.94 11.88
CA LEU A 315 11.58 -6.30 13.29
C LEU A 315 12.11 -7.72 13.61
N GLY A 316 12.69 -8.41 12.63
CA GLY A 316 13.21 -9.77 12.80
C GLY A 316 12.13 -10.85 12.80
N VAL A 317 10.94 -10.56 12.28
CA VAL A 317 9.79 -11.49 12.27
C VAL A 317 9.65 -12.12 10.89
N PRO A 318 9.81 -13.45 10.77
CA PRO A 318 9.59 -14.17 9.52
C PRO A 318 8.16 -14.03 9.00
N VAL A 319 8.01 -14.03 7.68
CA VAL A 319 6.73 -13.83 7.00
C VAL A 319 6.23 -15.14 6.38
N LEU A 320 4.96 -15.45 6.54
CA LEU A 320 4.21 -16.40 5.71
C LEU A 320 3.09 -15.64 4.98
N ALA A 321 3.08 -15.68 3.67
CA ALA A 321 2.04 -15.02 2.89
C ALA A 321 1.57 -15.87 1.71
N THR A 322 0.36 -15.58 1.25
CA THR A 322 -0.18 -16.17 0.02
C THR A 322 0.52 -15.64 -1.23
N ALA A 323 0.67 -16.46 -2.25
CA ALA A 323 1.19 -16.07 -3.56
C ALA A 323 0.31 -14.96 -4.16
N THR A 324 0.84 -13.75 -4.24
CA THR A 324 0.25 -12.59 -4.88
C THR A 324 1.27 -11.95 -5.83
N THR A 325 0.93 -10.82 -6.42
CA THR A 325 1.70 -10.20 -7.51
C THR A 325 3.19 -10.02 -7.23
N SER A 326 3.58 -9.69 -5.99
CA SER A 326 4.99 -9.40 -5.64
C SER A 326 5.54 -10.25 -4.49
N THR A 327 4.80 -11.26 -4.04
CA THR A 327 5.15 -12.01 -2.83
C THR A 327 6.49 -12.75 -2.98
N ASP A 328 6.75 -13.35 -4.16
CA ASP A 328 7.99 -14.09 -4.40
C ASP A 328 9.24 -13.20 -4.33
N GLU A 329 9.18 -12.02 -4.95
CA GLU A 329 10.29 -11.07 -4.92
C GLU A 329 10.51 -10.43 -3.56
N MET A 330 9.42 -10.19 -2.81
CA MET A 330 9.49 -9.51 -1.52
C MET A 330 9.78 -10.45 -0.35
N ILE A 331 9.46 -11.72 -0.46
CA ILE A 331 9.60 -12.71 0.63
C ILE A 331 10.64 -13.77 0.27
N THR A 332 10.41 -14.53 -0.81
CA THR A 332 11.28 -15.67 -1.15
C THR A 332 12.65 -15.21 -1.60
N ALA A 333 12.71 -14.29 -2.58
CA ALA A 333 13.97 -13.80 -3.11
C ALA A 333 14.74 -12.92 -2.09
N SER A 334 14.03 -12.27 -1.16
CA SER A 334 14.64 -11.48 -0.08
C SER A 334 15.02 -12.32 1.14
N GLY A 335 14.63 -13.60 1.21
CA GLY A 335 14.90 -14.48 2.35
C GLY A 335 14.09 -14.12 3.62
N PHE A 336 12.95 -13.44 3.47
CA PHE A 336 12.16 -12.96 4.61
C PHE A 336 11.18 -14.00 5.16
N GLY A 337 10.98 -15.13 4.47
CA GLY A 337 10.03 -16.13 4.90
C GLY A 337 9.57 -17.08 3.81
N PHE A 338 8.27 -17.41 3.85
CA PHE A 338 7.65 -18.42 3.01
C PHE A 338 6.48 -17.87 2.23
N VAL A 339 6.28 -18.38 1.03
CA VAL A 339 5.09 -18.14 0.21
C VAL A 339 4.30 -19.43 0.11
N CYS A 340 3.01 -19.38 0.35
CA CYS A 340 2.10 -20.50 0.17
C CYS A 340 1.14 -20.27 -1.01
N GLU A 341 0.54 -21.34 -1.50
CA GLU A 341 -0.51 -21.23 -2.51
C GLU A 341 -1.63 -20.29 -2.05
N ASN A 342 -2.15 -19.47 -2.98
CA ASN A 342 -3.22 -18.52 -2.69
C ASN A 342 -4.59 -19.23 -2.62
N SER A 343 -4.69 -20.17 -1.72
CA SER A 343 -5.89 -20.96 -1.43
C SER A 343 -6.03 -21.14 0.09
N GLN A 344 -7.24 -21.52 0.53
CA GLN A 344 -7.49 -21.82 1.95
C GLN A 344 -6.65 -23.02 2.43
N ASP A 345 -6.50 -24.03 1.58
CA ASP A 345 -5.68 -25.21 1.88
C ASP A 345 -4.19 -24.86 1.88
N GLY A 346 -3.74 -24.04 0.92
CA GLY A 346 -2.35 -23.58 0.84
C GLY A 346 -1.91 -22.82 2.09
N ILE A 347 -2.78 -21.97 2.68
CA ILE A 347 -2.48 -21.25 3.92
C ILE A 347 -2.35 -22.25 5.09
N ALA A 348 -3.27 -23.20 5.20
CA ALA A 348 -3.22 -24.21 6.26
C ALA A 348 -2.01 -25.10 6.14
N ASP A 349 -1.65 -25.54 4.94
CA ASP A 349 -0.46 -26.37 4.67
C ASP A 349 0.82 -25.59 4.91
N GLY A 350 0.89 -24.33 4.48
CA GLY A 350 2.01 -23.43 4.75
C GLY A 350 2.24 -23.24 6.25
N LEU A 351 1.19 -22.96 7.01
CA LEU A 351 1.26 -22.81 8.47
C LEU A 351 1.68 -24.11 9.15
N MET A 352 1.10 -25.25 8.77
CA MET A 352 1.49 -26.56 9.30
C MET A 352 2.93 -26.92 8.97
N LYS A 353 3.44 -26.55 7.80
CA LYS A 353 4.85 -26.77 7.42
C LYS A 353 5.79 -26.00 8.35
N VAL A 354 5.46 -24.75 8.65
CA VAL A 354 6.24 -23.93 9.59
C VAL A 354 6.18 -24.51 11.00
N LEU A 355 4.99 -24.88 11.49
CA LEU A 355 4.81 -25.46 12.83
C LEU A 355 5.50 -26.83 13.02
N LYS A 356 5.66 -27.60 11.96
CA LYS A 356 6.39 -28.89 11.99
C LYS A 356 7.91 -28.72 12.00
N ASN A 357 8.41 -27.63 11.45
CA ASN A 357 9.84 -27.35 11.37
C ASN A 357 10.15 -25.92 11.84
N PRO A 358 10.04 -25.63 13.13
CA PRO A 358 10.30 -24.29 13.67
C PRO A 358 11.76 -23.85 13.52
N ASP A 359 12.71 -24.77 13.33
CA ASP A 359 14.12 -24.47 13.12
C ASP A 359 14.34 -23.65 11.84
N SER A 360 13.50 -23.83 10.82
CA SER A 360 13.55 -23.03 9.60
C SER A 360 13.31 -21.52 9.86
N LEU A 361 12.56 -21.17 10.91
CA LEU A 361 12.36 -19.78 11.33
C LEU A 361 13.60 -19.22 12.02
N VAL A 362 14.37 -20.06 12.73
CA VAL A 362 15.61 -19.62 13.40
C VAL A 362 16.64 -19.15 12.36
N GLU A 363 16.77 -19.85 11.26
CA GLU A 363 17.67 -19.49 10.16
C GLU A 363 17.23 -18.16 9.53
N ILE A 364 15.92 -18.00 9.28
CA ILE A 364 15.37 -16.75 8.73
C ILE A 364 15.58 -15.59 9.72
N LYS A 365 15.26 -15.77 11.01
CA LYS A 365 15.47 -14.74 12.06
C LYS A 365 16.93 -14.27 12.09
N LYS A 366 17.90 -15.19 12.06
CA LYS A 366 19.33 -14.85 11.98
C LYS A 366 19.69 -14.07 10.71
N SER A 367 19.11 -14.43 9.57
CA SER A 367 19.30 -13.70 8.32
C SER A 367 18.75 -12.27 8.43
N LEU A 368 17.55 -12.11 9.00
CA LEU A 368 16.90 -10.80 9.19
C LEU A 368 17.70 -9.90 10.16
N GLU A 369 18.28 -10.45 11.22
CA GLU A 369 19.13 -9.70 12.16
C GLU A 369 20.38 -9.11 11.48
N ASN A 370 20.92 -9.81 10.46
CA ASN A 370 22.08 -9.37 9.70
C ASN A 370 21.72 -8.53 8.46
N CYS A 371 20.44 -8.39 8.14
CA CYS A 371 19.98 -7.65 6.98
C CYS A 371 20.04 -6.13 7.23
N GLN A 372 20.64 -5.40 6.28
CA GLN A 372 20.60 -3.94 6.29
C GLN A 372 19.34 -3.44 5.59
N PHE A 373 18.37 -2.99 6.39
CA PHE A 373 17.16 -2.36 5.88
C PHE A 373 17.42 -0.89 5.59
N THR A 374 17.43 -0.52 4.30
CA THR A 374 17.72 0.84 3.81
C THR A 374 16.88 1.17 2.59
N ASN A 375 16.62 2.46 2.38
CA ASN A 375 15.94 2.98 1.19
C ASN A 375 16.90 3.39 0.06
N GLN A 376 18.22 3.16 0.20
CA GLN A 376 19.23 3.73 -0.70
C GLN A 376 19.02 3.37 -2.18
N ASP A 377 18.69 2.10 -2.47
CA ASP A 377 18.39 1.67 -3.85
C ASP A 377 17.14 2.39 -4.42
N THR A 378 16.09 2.48 -3.61
CA THR A 378 14.87 3.23 -3.96
C THR A 378 15.17 4.69 -4.25
N ILE A 379 15.94 5.36 -3.38
CA ILE A 379 16.32 6.78 -3.54
C ILE A 379 17.15 6.99 -4.81
N ASN A 380 18.12 6.12 -5.08
CA ASN A 380 18.95 6.16 -6.29
C ASN A 380 18.09 6.08 -7.54
N LYS A 381 17.20 5.07 -7.64
CA LYS A 381 16.30 4.90 -8.78
C LYS A 381 15.31 6.06 -8.94
N VAL A 382 14.76 6.58 -7.84
CA VAL A 382 13.90 7.78 -7.87
C VAL A 382 14.68 8.99 -8.42
N SER A 383 15.93 9.15 -7.99
CA SER A 383 16.80 10.21 -8.48
C SER A 383 17.11 10.07 -9.97
N GLU A 384 17.33 8.85 -10.47
CA GLU A 384 17.53 8.57 -11.90
C GLU A 384 16.28 8.92 -12.70
N VAL A 385 15.08 8.51 -12.22
CA VAL A 385 13.80 8.88 -12.83
C VAL A 385 13.65 10.41 -12.88
N ILE A 386 13.88 11.11 -11.77
CA ILE A 386 13.76 12.58 -11.70
C ILE A 386 14.78 13.27 -12.61
N ASN A 387 15.98 12.73 -12.75
CA ASN A 387 17.06 13.31 -13.53
C ASN A 387 16.99 12.98 -15.02
N GLY A 388 16.14 12.04 -15.42
CA GLY A 388 16.01 11.60 -16.81
C GLY A 388 17.17 10.70 -17.26
N LEU A 389 17.82 10.01 -16.32
CA LEU A 389 18.78 8.95 -16.61
C LEU A 389 18.00 7.67 -16.96
N GLN A 390 18.47 6.91 -17.96
CA GLN A 390 17.88 5.60 -18.26
C GLN A 390 18.27 4.62 -17.15
N LEU A 391 17.26 3.93 -16.61
CA LEU A 391 17.37 2.85 -15.63
C LEU A 391 17.66 1.51 -16.34
#